data_9a1f4e1c7b486ca47fd1dab733b4a6ec
#
_entry.id   9a1f4e1c7b486ca47fd1dab733b4a6ec
#
_cell.length_a   1.000
_cell.length_b   1.000
_cell.length_c   1.000
_cell.angle_alpha   90.00
_cell.angle_beta   90.00
_cell.angle_gamma   90.00
#
_symmetry.space_group_name_H-M   'P 1'
#
loop_
_entity.id
_entity.type
_entity.pdbx_description
1 polymer ?
#
loop_
_entity_poly.entity_id
_entity_poly.type
_entity_poly.pdbx_seq_one_letter_code
_entity_poly.pdbx_strand_id
1 'polypeptide(L)'
;MGGDCLADVASLRAEPALLGPVASDPTVSCAIDRLVTDAAAGLTAIDTARAAARARAWALAGAHAPDHDIDAVNPLVIDVDATLVTAHSEKQGAAPTFKKGFGHHPLWAFVDHGAAGTGEPLAALLHPGNAGSNTAADHITVIRTALRQLRGLRPGHRAGRKVLIRIDGAGASHELLGWLVSQRLAYSVGFGLTQAIVDQLAD
;
A
#
# COMPACT_ATOMS: atom_id res chain seq x y z
N MET A 1 10.58 6.47 -12.28
CA MET A 1 11.64 7.46 -12.03
C MET A 1 12.06 7.28 -10.59
N GLY A 2 13.31 6.86 -10.34
CA GLY A 2 13.80 6.56 -8.99
C GLY A 2 14.51 7.77 -8.41
N GLY A 3 13.81 8.64 -7.71
CA GLY A 3 14.41 9.73 -6.96
C GLY A 3 14.48 9.38 -5.47
N ASP A 4 15.63 9.58 -4.86
CA ASP A 4 15.88 9.27 -3.45
C ASP A 4 15.92 10.53 -2.56
N CYS A 5 16.06 11.69 -3.16
CA CYS A 5 16.13 12.96 -2.43
C CYS A 5 15.53 14.14 -3.23
N LEU A 6 15.37 15.30 -2.57
CA LEU A 6 14.81 16.50 -3.22
C LEU A 6 15.66 17.01 -4.40
N ALA A 7 16.97 16.80 -4.38
CA ALA A 7 17.84 17.21 -5.49
C ALA A 7 17.49 16.49 -6.81
N ASP A 8 16.88 15.30 -6.74
CA ASP A 8 16.47 14.53 -7.92
C ASP A 8 15.33 15.20 -8.71
N VAL A 9 14.64 16.18 -8.12
CA VAL A 9 13.68 17.05 -8.81
C VAL A 9 14.34 17.81 -9.95
N ALA A 10 15.67 18.02 -9.89
CA ALA A 10 16.43 18.61 -10.97
C ALA A 10 16.34 17.79 -12.27
N SER A 11 16.27 16.45 -12.18
CA SER A 11 16.09 15.57 -13.33
C SER A 11 14.74 15.79 -14.02
N LEU A 12 13.70 16.10 -13.25
CA LEU A 12 12.39 16.44 -13.80
C LEU A 12 12.41 17.81 -14.48
N ARG A 13 13.14 18.78 -13.92
CA ARG A 13 13.31 20.11 -14.50
C ARG A 13 14.12 20.12 -15.79
N ALA A 14 14.96 19.11 -16.00
CA ALA A 14 15.75 18.96 -17.22
C ALA A 14 14.89 18.59 -18.44
N GLU A 15 13.65 18.15 -18.24
CA GLU A 15 12.74 17.69 -19.30
C GLU A 15 11.48 18.58 -19.41
N PRO A 16 11.62 19.90 -19.68
CA PRO A 16 10.49 20.83 -19.66
C PRO A 16 9.49 20.59 -20.80
N ALA A 17 9.93 20.00 -21.92
CA ALA A 17 9.06 19.66 -23.03
C ALA A 17 8.07 18.54 -22.68
N LEU A 18 8.44 17.66 -21.76
CA LEU A 18 7.62 16.53 -21.31
C LEU A 18 6.80 16.88 -20.07
N LEU A 19 7.43 17.53 -19.10
CA LEU A 19 6.88 17.71 -17.75
C LEU A 19 6.40 19.15 -17.47
N GLY A 20 6.63 20.07 -18.41
CA GLY A 20 6.32 21.49 -18.22
C GLY A 20 7.21 22.13 -17.12
N PRO A 21 6.75 23.27 -16.53
CA PRO A 21 7.49 23.92 -15.46
C PRO A 21 7.44 23.09 -14.17
N VAL A 22 8.60 22.68 -13.68
CA VAL A 22 8.76 21.93 -12.44
C VAL A 22 9.30 22.86 -11.35
N ALA A 23 8.73 22.79 -10.15
CA ALA A 23 9.12 23.62 -9.01
C ALA A 23 10.60 23.43 -8.62
N SER A 24 11.20 24.45 -8.05
CA SER A 24 12.56 24.38 -7.50
C SER A 24 12.60 23.55 -6.20
N ASP A 25 13.76 23.02 -5.84
CA ASP A 25 13.95 22.23 -4.62
C ASP A 25 13.47 22.97 -3.35
N PRO A 26 13.80 24.28 -3.16
CA PRO A 26 13.27 25.05 -2.04
C PRO A 26 11.74 25.14 -2.06
N THR A 27 11.12 25.27 -3.24
CA THR A 27 9.67 25.33 -3.37
C THR A 27 9.02 24.00 -2.97
N VAL A 28 9.61 22.87 -3.40
CA VAL A 28 9.15 21.54 -3.02
C VAL A 28 9.31 21.33 -1.51
N SER A 29 10.47 21.70 -0.94
CA SER A 29 10.70 21.64 0.51
C SER A 29 9.64 22.44 1.28
N CYS A 30 9.41 23.70 0.92
CA CYS A 30 8.38 24.52 1.56
C CYS A 30 6.97 23.94 1.42
N ALA A 31 6.67 23.27 0.31
CA ALA A 31 5.36 22.59 0.15
C ALA A 31 5.23 21.39 1.11
N ILE A 32 6.29 20.61 1.28
CA ILE A 32 6.35 19.51 2.25
C ILE A 32 6.18 20.05 3.67
N ASP A 33 6.93 21.11 4.04
CA ASP A 33 6.85 21.74 5.37
C ASP A 33 5.41 22.21 5.68
N ARG A 34 4.71 22.76 4.71
CA ARG A 34 3.29 23.13 4.87
C ARG A 34 2.37 21.92 5.06
N LEU A 35 2.62 20.83 4.34
CA LEU A 35 1.83 19.60 4.49
C LEU A 35 2.03 18.96 5.86
N VAL A 36 3.24 19.00 6.43
CA VAL A 36 3.52 18.41 7.74
C VAL A 36 3.07 19.28 8.90
N THR A 37 2.70 20.55 8.69
CA THR A 37 2.11 21.42 9.72
C THR A 37 0.84 20.79 10.31
N ASP A 38 0.04 20.09 9.47
CA ASP A 38 -1.01 19.17 9.89
C ASP A 38 -0.84 17.87 9.07
N ALA A 39 -0.01 16.97 9.57
CA ALA A 39 0.35 15.74 8.87
C ALA A 39 -0.86 14.84 8.57
N ALA A 40 -1.86 14.81 9.44
CA ALA A 40 -3.07 14.00 9.22
C ALA A 40 -3.92 14.55 8.07
N ALA A 41 -4.13 15.86 8.04
CA ALA A 41 -4.83 16.52 6.93
C ALA A 41 -4.01 16.43 5.64
N GLY A 42 -2.68 16.62 5.71
CA GLY A 42 -1.77 16.49 4.57
C GLY A 42 -1.81 15.10 3.94
N LEU A 43 -1.72 14.04 4.73
CA LEU A 43 -1.84 12.66 4.26
C LEU A 43 -3.22 12.37 3.66
N THR A 44 -4.29 12.87 4.27
CA THR A 44 -5.66 12.74 3.74
C THR A 44 -5.79 13.42 2.38
N ALA A 45 -5.21 14.60 2.20
CA ALA A 45 -5.23 15.33 0.94
C ALA A 45 -4.44 14.57 -0.15
N ILE A 46 -3.25 14.06 0.18
CA ILE A 46 -2.44 13.24 -0.72
C ILE A 46 -3.20 11.98 -1.14
N ASP A 47 -3.79 11.26 -0.20
CA ASP A 47 -4.56 10.05 -0.48
C ASP A 47 -5.76 10.34 -1.37
N THR A 48 -6.46 11.44 -1.14
CA THR A 48 -7.59 11.88 -1.96
C THR A 48 -7.15 12.20 -3.40
N ALA A 49 -6.04 12.93 -3.56
CA ALA A 49 -5.48 13.26 -4.86
C ALA A 49 -5.03 12.01 -5.62
N ARG A 50 -4.36 11.06 -4.93
CA ARG A 50 -3.93 9.78 -5.50
C ARG A 50 -5.11 8.92 -5.95
N ALA A 51 -6.17 8.84 -5.14
CA ALA A 51 -7.40 8.12 -5.49
C ALA A 51 -8.06 8.72 -6.74
N ALA A 52 -8.13 10.05 -6.84
CA ALA A 52 -8.68 10.73 -8.01
C ALA A 52 -7.84 10.50 -9.28
N ALA A 53 -6.51 10.60 -9.16
CA ALA A 53 -5.59 10.33 -10.27
C ALA A 53 -5.69 8.87 -10.76
N ARG A 54 -5.71 7.92 -9.84
CA ARG A 54 -5.91 6.48 -10.14
C ARG A 54 -7.24 6.24 -10.83
N ALA A 55 -8.33 6.77 -10.30
CA ALA A 55 -9.65 6.62 -10.90
C ALA A 55 -9.67 7.13 -12.36
N ARG A 56 -8.97 8.23 -12.63
CA ARG A 56 -8.83 8.76 -14.00
C ARG A 56 -7.98 7.85 -14.89
N ALA A 57 -6.84 7.37 -14.39
CA ALA A 57 -5.95 6.47 -15.12
C ALA A 57 -6.67 5.15 -15.48
N TRP A 58 -7.35 4.53 -14.53
CA TRP A 58 -8.10 3.29 -14.75
C TRP A 58 -9.30 3.48 -15.68
N ALA A 59 -9.96 4.65 -15.63
CA ALA A 59 -11.01 4.98 -16.59
C ALA A 59 -10.48 5.08 -18.03
N LEU A 60 -9.26 5.62 -18.22
CA LEU A 60 -8.60 5.68 -19.52
C LEU A 60 -8.07 4.32 -19.99
N ALA A 61 -7.61 3.48 -19.06
CA ALA A 61 -7.17 2.12 -19.36
C ALA A 61 -8.32 1.19 -19.82
N GLY A 62 -9.56 1.50 -19.42
CA GLY A 62 -10.76 0.75 -19.86
C GLY A 62 -10.67 -0.74 -19.51
N ALA A 63 -10.70 -1.60 -20.53
CA ALA A 63 -10.59 -3.06 -20.35
C ALA A 63 -9.24 -3.54 -19.78
N HIS A 64 -8.22 -2.70 -19.78
CA HIS A 64 -6.92 -3.02 -19.18
C HIS A 64 -6.79 -2.54 -17.73
N ALA A 65 -7.81 -1.93 -17.18
CA ALA A 65 -7.81 -1.52 -15.78
C ALA A 65 -7.96 -2.73 -14.86
N PRO A 66 -7.26 -2.76 -13.69
CA PRO A 66 -7.34 -3.88 -12.76
C PRO A 66 -8.76 -4.11 -12.19
N ASP A 67 -9.60 -3.08 -12.20
CA ASP A 67 -10.98 -3.13 -11.70
C ASP A 67 -12.02 -3.34 -12.83
N HIS A 68 -11.60 -3.72 -14.05
CA HIS A 68 -12.52 -4.01 -15.14
C HIS A 68 -13.19 -5.37 -14.92
N ASP A 69 -14.54 -5.36 -14.97
CA ASP A 69 -15.40 -6.55 -14.86
C ASP A 69 -15.10 -7.45 -13.64
N ILE A 70 -14.65 -6.85 -12.52
CA ILE A 70 -14.40 -7.59 -11.29
C ILE A 70 -15.69 -8.11 -10.65
N ASP A 71 -15.65 -9.37 -10.24
CA ASP A 71 -16.71 -10.05 -9.52
C ASP A 71 -16.14 -10.98 -8.41
N ALA A 72 -16.94 -11.90 -7.91
CA ALA A 72 -16.50 -12.84 -6.86
C ALA A 72 -15.64 -14.00 -7.40
N VAL A 73 -15.64 -14.24 -8.71
CA VAL A 73 -14.83 -15.28 -9.39
C VAL A 73 -13.52 -14.69 -9.89
N ASN A 74 -13.57 -13.45 -10.39
CA ASN A 74 -12.43 -12.69 -10.86
C ASN A 74 -12.29 -11.38 -10.03
N PRO A 75 -11.86 -11.46 -8.78
CA PRO A 75 -11.78 -10.30 -7.89
C PRO A 75 -10.57 -9.42 -8.20
N LEU A 76 -10.68 -8.14 -7.85
CA LEU A 76 -9.51 -7.27 -7.71
C LEU A 76 -8.63 -7.78 -6.56
N VAL A 77 -7.38 -8.09 -6.82
CA VAL A 77 -6.44 -8.58 -5.80
C VAL A 77 -5.67 -7.41 -5.18
N ILE A 78 -5.66 -7.38 -3.86
CA ILE A 78 -4.82 -6.46 -3.07
C ILE A 78 -3.85 -7.30 -2.25
N ASP A 79 -2.56 -7.15 -2.53
CA ASP A 79 -1.48 -7.75 -1.74
C ASP A 79 -1.12 -6.85 -0.56
N VAL A 80 -1.01 -7.45 0.61
CA VAL A 80 -0.54 -6.75 1.81
C VAL A 80 0.71 -7.43 2.32
N ASP A 81 1.81 -6.69 2.32
CA ASP A 81 3.13 -7.21 2.69
C ASP A 81 3.98 -6.13 3.38
N ALA A 82 4.89 -6.58 4.21
CA ALA A 82 5.86 -5.74 4.90
C ALA A 82 7.22 -5.80 4.19
N THR A 83 7.72 -4.64 3.80
CA THR A 83 8.98 -4.54 3.07
C THR A 83 9.97 -3.67 3.84
N LEU A 84 11.22 -4.11 3.93
CA LEU A 84 12.28 -3.28 4.49
C LEU A 84 12.73 -2.22 3.48
N VAL A 85 12.69 -0.97 3.91
CA VAL A 85 13.20 0.18 3.12
C VAL A 85 14.51 0.62 3.74
N THR A 86 15.60 0.42 3.02
CA THR A 86 16.93 0.88 3.44
C THR A 86 17.00 2.40 3.41
N ALA A 87 17.37 3.00 4.53
CA ALA A 87 17.54 4.46 4.66
C ALA A 87 18.62 4.75 5.69
N HIS A 88 19.86 4.83 5.24
CA HIS A 88 20.99 5.28 6.07
C HIS A 88 20.90 6.78 6.27
N SER A 89 20.08 7.21 7.21
CA SER A 89 19.85 8.63 7.47
C SER A 89 19.39 8.87 8.91
N GLU A 90 19.46 10.11 9.34
CA GLU A 90 18.97 10.61 10.63
C GLU A 90 17.45 10.87 10.63
N LYS A 91 16.72 10.36 9.64
CA LYS A 91 15.26 10.53 9.56
C LYS A 91 14.57 9.84 10.73
N GLN A 92 13.51 10.45 11.22
CA GLN A 92 12.72 9.91 12.31
C GLN A 92 12.25 8.48 12.01
N GLY A 93 12.53 7.55 12.90
CA GLY A 93 12.14 6.14 12.78
C GLY A 93 13.12 5.30 11.94
N ALA A 94 14.13 5.87 11.28
CA ALA A 94 15.20 5.09 10.71
C ALA A 94 15.99 4.41 11.83
N ALA A 95 16.09 3.08 11.78
CA ALA A 95 16.69 2.27 12.85
C ALA A 95 17.25 0.95 12.28
N PRO A 96 18.12 0.26 13.04
CA PRO A 96 18.56 -1.08 12.69
C PRO A 96 17.37 -2.03 12.52
N THR A 97 17.34 -2.78 11.42
CA THR A 97 16.28 -3.73 11.11
C THR A 97 16.67 -5.16 11.55
N PHE A 98 15.68 -6.04 11.69
CA PHE A 98 15.89 -7.43 12.05
C PHE A 98 16.74 -8.23 11.01
N LYS A 99 16.81 -7.76 9.76
CA LYS A 99 17.68 -8.33 8.70
C LYS A 99 19.09 -7.68 8.67
N LYS A 100 19.51 -7.01 9.77
CA LYS A 100 20.82 -6.36 9.89
C LYS A 100 21.05 -5.21 8.90
N GLY A 101 19.98 -4.63 8.34
CA GLY A 101 20.00 -3.37 7.60
C GLY A 101 19.71 -2.19 8.51
N PHE A 102 19.58 -0.98 7.93
CA PHE A 102 19.18 0.24 8.62
C PHE A 102 18.14 0.98 7.81
N GLY A 103 17.02 1.38 8.40
CA GLY A 103 15.97 2.08 7.69
C GLY A 103 14.61 1.95 8.34
N HIS A 104 13.58 1.63 7.56
CA HIS A 104 12.19 1.52 7.99
C HIS A 104 11.58 0.17 7.60
N HIS A 105 10.48 -0.18 8.26
CA HIS A 105 9.75 -1.42 8.03
C HIS A 105 8.26 -1.14 7.74
N PRO A 106 7.93 -0.48 6.61
CA PRO A 106 6.55 -0.18 6.29
C PRO A 106 5.73 -1.44 5.94
N LEU A 107 4.44 -1.41 6.30
CA LEU A 107 3.43 -2.31 5.80
C LEU A 107 2.74 -1.65 4.60
N TRP A 108 2.69 -2.35 3.47
CA TRP A 108 2.14 -1.85 2.22
C TRP A 108 0.89 -2.61 1.80
N ALA A 109 0.05 -1.96 0.99
CA ALA A 109 -0.97 -2.61 0.20
C ALA A 109 -0.80 -2.21 -1.28
N PHE A 110 -0.80 -3.19 -2.16
CA PHE A 110 -0.64 -3.03 -3.61
C PHE A 110 -1.82 -3.65 -4.35
N VAL A 111 -2.24 -3.05 -5.45
CA VAL A 111 -3.08 -3.75 -6.44
C VAL A 111 -2.19 -4.64 -7.30
N ASP A 112 -2.59 -5.89 -7.46
CA ASP A 112 -1.99 -6.81 -8.42
C ASP A 112 -2.54 -6.52 -9.83
N HIS A 113 -1.65 -6.22 -10.77
CA HIS A 113 -1.98 -5.99 -12.19
C HIS A 113 -1.84 -7.27 -13.04
N GLY A 114 -1.76 -8.44 -12.38
CA GLY A 114 -1.62 -9.73 -13.05
C GLY A 114 -0.19 -10.02 -13.52
N ALA A 115 -0.03 -11.12 -14.24
CA ALA A 115 1.29 -11.66 -14.61
C ALA A 115 2.16 -10.74 -15.48
N ALA A 116 1.55 -9.85 -16.25
CA ALA A 116 2.27 -8.92 -17.13
C ALA A 116 2.48 -7.54 -16.51
N GLY A 117 1.95 -7.31 -15.34
CA GLY A 117 1.99 -6.02 -14.63
C GLY A 117 2.89 -6.02 -13.40
N THR A 118 3.08 -4.82 -12.86
CA THR A 118 3.72 -4.60 -11.56
C THR A 118 2.65 -4.24 -10.54
N GLY A 119 2.95 -4.41 -9.24
CA GLY A 119 2.05 -3.95 -8.18
C GLY A 119 1.94 -2.42 -8.18
N GLU A 120 0.73 -1.89 -7.98
CA GLU A 120 0.47 -0.46 -7.83
C GLU A 120 0.19 -0.13 -6.35
N PRO A 121 0.97 0.77 -5.69
CA PRO A 121 0.79 1.05 -4.28
C PRO A 121 -0.52 1.81 -4.01
N LEU A 122 -1.35 1.25 -3.13
CA LEU A 122 -2.59 1.87 -2.64
C LEU A 122 -2.37 2.60 -1.33
N ALA A 123 -1.73 1.95 -0.37
CA ALA A 123 -1.55 2.46 0.97
C ALA A 123 -0.22 2.00 1.57
N ALA A 124 0.27 2.77 2.53
CA ALA A 124 1.42 2.42 3.35
C ALA A 124 1.18 2.83 4.79
N LEU A 125 1.66 2.02 5.73
CA LEU A 125 1.81 2.38 7.13
C LEU A 125 3.30 2.29 7.46
N LEU A 126 3.91 3.43 7.72
CA LEU A 126 5.34 3.51 8.01
C LEU A 126 5.60 3.10 9.46
N HIS A 127 6.45 2.09 9.63
CA HIS A 127 6.99 1.68 10.92
C HIS A 127 8.49 1.96 11.01
N PRO A 128 9.02 2.21 12.21
CA PRO A 128 10.46 2.27 12.45
C PRO A 128 11.14 0.96 12.01
N GLY A 129 12.43 1.06 11.66
CA GLY A 129 13.19 -0.11 11.21
C GLY A 129 13.28 -1.25 12.24
N ASN A 130 13.23 -0.91 13.52
CA ASN A 130 13.23 -1.84 14.66
C ASN A 130 11.83 -2.21 15.15
N ALA A 131 10.78 -1.89 14.39
CA ALA A 131 9.44 -2.34 14.73
C ALA A 131 9.35 -3.87 14.80
N GLY A 132 8.53 -4.37 15.70
CA GLY A 132 8.16 -5.77 15.77
C GLY A 132 7.24 -6.19 14.61
N SER A 133 6.65 -7.37 14.72
CA SER A 133 5.66 -7.87 13.75
C SER A 133 4.45 -6.95 13.68
N ASN A 134 3.93 -6.77 12.47
CA ASN A 134 2.70 -5.99 12.26
C ASN A 134 1.52 -6.64 12.99
N THR A 135 0.70 -5.81 13.63
CA THR A 135 -0.49 -6.24 14.37
C THR A 135 -1.70 -6.38 13.44
N ALA A 136 -2.76 -7.02 13.94
CA ALA A 136 -4.06 -7.03 13.24
C ALA A 136 -4.58 -5.60 12.99
N ALA A 137 -4.39 -4.68 13.93
CA ALA A 137 -4.79 -3.29 13.79
C ALA A 137 -4.02 -2.56 12.67
N ASP A 138 -2.74 -2.85 12.49
CA ASP A 138 -1.92 -2.32 11.40
C ASP A 138 -2.44 -2.79 10.04
N HIS A 139 -2.66 -4.09 9.89
CA HIS A 139 -3.24 -4.68 8.69
C HIS A 139 -4.62 -4.08 8.37
N ILE A 140 -5.50 -3.98 9.37
CA ILE A 140 -6.83 -3.37 9.20
C ILE A 140 -6.72 -1.91 8.75
N THR A 141 -5.77 -1.16 9.31
CA THR A 141 -5.54 0.25 8.97
C THR A 141 -5.10 0.39 7.51
N VAL A 142 -4.11 -0.40 7.09
CA VAL A 142 -3.60 -0.38 5.71
C VAL A 142 -4.68 -0.82 4.72
N ILE A 143 -5.40 -1.91 5.00
CA ILE A 143 -6.47 -2.40 4.13
C ILE A 143 -7.61 -1.37 4.01
N ARG A 144 -8.03 -0.75 5.12
CA ARG A 144 -9.04 0.32 5.07
C ARG A 144 -8.61 1.50 4.20
N THR A 145 -7.34 1.91 4.34
CA THR A 145 -6.78 3.00 3.53
C THR A 145 -6.71 2.59 2.06
N ALA A 146 -6.27 1.36 1.76
CA ALA A 146 -6.24 0.82 0.41
C ALA A 146 -7.64 0.78 -0.24
N LEU A 147 -8.65 0.30 0.48
CA LEU A 147 -10.03 0.27 -0.02
C LEU A 147 -10.59 1.66 -0.35
N ARG A 148 -10.21 2.70 0.39
CA ARG A 148 -10.57 4.10 0.11
C ARG A 148 -9.94 4.64 -1.18
N GLN A 149 -8.86 4.01 -1.64
CA GLN A 149 -8.18 4.38 -2.89
C GLN A 149 -8.89 3.83 -4.14
N LEU A 150 -9.84 2.92 -3.99
CA LEU A 150 -10.53 2.28 -5.11
C LEU A 150 -11.72 3.10 -5.57
N ARG A 151 -11.88 3.23 -6.90
CA ARG A 151 -13.07 3.89 -7.47
C ARG A 151 -14.32 3.05 -7.23
N GLY A 152 -15.46 3.73 -7.07
CA GLY A 152 -16.76 3.07 -6.89
C GLY A 152 -17.01 2.51 -5.50
N LEU A 153 -16.04 2.53 -4.60
CA LEU A 153 -16.22 2.22 -3.20
C LEU A 153 -16.49 3.51 -2.41
N ARG A 154 -17.77 3.83 -2.21
CA ARG A 154 -18.18 4.97 -1.38
C ARG A 154 -17.95 4.67 0.10
N PRO A 155 -17.67 5.67 0.94
CA PRO A 155 -17.67 5.50 2.40
C PRO A 155 -18.97 4.80 2.86
N GLY A 156 -18.84 3.78 3.70
CA GLY A 156 -19.97 2.99 4.17
C GLY A 156 -20.43 1.85 3.25
N HIS A 157 -19.94 1.76 2.01
CA HIS A 157 -20.20 0.61 1.14
C HIS A 157 -19.11 -0.45 1.32
N ARG A 158 -19.51 -1.70 1.43
CA ARG A 158 -18.60 -2.84 1.48
C ARG A 158 -18.17 -3.23 0.07
N ALA A 159 -16.87 -3.46 -0.11
CA ALA A 159 -16.33 -3.96 -1.38
C ALA A 159 -16.90 -5.32 -1.76
N GLY A 160 -17.20 -6.14 -0.74
CA GLY A 160 -17.70 -7.49 -0.94
C GLY A 160 -16.65 -8.42 -1.54
N ARG A 161 -17.07 -9.59 -2.00
CA ARG A 161 -16.18 -10.64 -2.51
C ARG A 161 -15.52 -10.33 -3.84
N LYS A 162 -15.83 -9.21 -4.47
CA LYS A 162 -15.15 -8.72 -5.66
C LYS A 162 -13.77 -8.08 -5.37
N VAL A 163 -13.38 -8.00 -4.11
CA VAL A 163 -12.02 -7.64 -3.68
C VAL A 163 -11.47 -8.79 -2.86
N LEU A 164 -10.30 -9.29 -3.26
CA LEU A 164 -9.53 -10.32 -2.57
C LEU A 164 -8.34 -9.66 -1.87
N ILE A 165 -8.24 -9.86 -0.58
CA ILE A 165 -7.04 -9.47 0.20
C ILE A 165 -6.13 -10.69 0.30
N ARG A 166 -4.89 -10.57 -0.19
CA ARG A 166 -3.87 -11.61 -0.13
C ARG A 166 -2.77 -11.18 0.85
N ILE A 167 -2.47 -12.01 1.84
CA ILE A 167 -1.53 -11.71 2.93
C ILE A 167 -0.70 -12.94 3.18
N ASP A 168 0.58 -12.77 3.50
CA ASP A 168 1.45 -13.86 3.94
C ASP A 168 1.12 -14.35 5.37
N GLY A 169 1.89 -15.32 5.88
CA GLY A 169 1.67 -15.92 7.19
C GLY A 169 1.78 -14.96 8.37
N ALA A 170 2.44 -13.81 8.20
CA ALA A 170 2.58 -12.82 9.27
C ALA A 170 1.25 -12.11 9.61
N GLY A 171 0.28 -12.11 8.67
CA GLY A 171 -1.05 -11.55 8.88
C GLY A 171 -2.08 -12.52 9.46
N ALA A 172 -1.72 -13.79 9.70
CA ALA A 172 -2.65 -14.83 10.15
C ALA A 172 -3.05 -14.65 11.63
N SER A 173 -4.06 -13.80 11.87
CA SER A 173 -4.65 -13.63 13.21
C SER A 173 -6.16 -13.75 13.17
N HIS A 174 -6.77 -14.33 14.21
CA HIS A 174 -8.22 -14.44 14.32
C HIS A 174 -8.92 -13.08 14.27
N GLU A 175 -8.31 -12.05 14.83
CA GLU A 175 -8.84 -10.68 14.82
C GLU A 175 -8.93 -10.13 13.39
N LEU A 176 -7.86 -10.25 12.60
CA LEU A 176 -7.85 -9.81 11.20
C LEU A 176 -8.85 -10.61 10.36
N LEU A 177 -8.85 -11.95 10.49
CA LEU A 177 -9.78 -12.81 9.75
C LEU A 177 -11.24 -12.49 10.09
N GLY A 178 -11.57 -12.31 11.37
CA GLY A 178 -12.89 -11.89 11.82
C GLY A 178 -13.31 -10.55 11.23
N TRP A 179 -12.37 -9.59 11.15
CA TRP A 179 -12.65 -8.31 10.53
C TRP A 179 -12.87 -8.44 9.01
N LEU A 180 -12.04 -9.18 8.27
CA LEU A 180 -12.21 -9.42 6.83
C LEU A 180 -13.57 -10.04 6.52
N VAL A 181 -13.99 -11.05 7.29
CA VAL A 181 -15.31 -11.66 7.20
C VAL A 181 -16.41 -10.64 7.46
N SER A 182 -16.29 -9.81 8.49
CA SER A 182 -17.26 -8.75 8.81
C SER A 182 -17.42 -7.73 7.66
N GLN A 183 -16.34 -7.48 6.89
CA GLN A 183 -16.37 -6.61 5.71
C GLN A 183 -16.88 -7.35 4.45
N ARG A 184 -17.11 -8.66 4.52
CA ARG A 184 -17.48 -9.54 3.39
C ARG A 184 -16.44 -9.57 2.27
N LEU A 185 -15.17 -9.30 2.59
CA LEU A 185 -14.06 -9.39 1.65
C LEU A 185 -13.72 -10.87 1.38
N ALA A 186 -13.26 -11.17 0.17
CA ALA A 186 -12.54 -12.40 -0.07
C ALA A 186 -11.12 -12.25 0.50
N TYR A 187 -10.53 -13.35 0.97
CA TYR A 187 -9.16 -13.30 1.47
C TYR A 187 -8.42 -14.62 1.24
N SER A 188 -7.12 -14.51 1.08
CA SER A 188 -6.15 -15.59 1.05
C SER A 188 -5.03 -15.22 2.03
N VAL A 189 -4.90 -15.99 3.10
CA VAL A 189 -3.91 -15.72 4.15
C VAL A 189 -3.06 -16.96 4.36
N GLY A 190 -1.74 -16.80 4.24
CA GLY A 190 -0.78 -17.86 4.58
C GLY A 190 -0.80 -18.15 6.07
N PHE A 191 -0.50 -19.38 6.45
CA PHE A 191 -0.27 -19.76 7.85
C PHE A 191 0.79 -20.86 7.94
N GLY A 192 1.48 -20.91 9.09
CA GLY A 192 2.45 -21.99 9.34
C GLY A 192 1.74 -23.30 9.61
N LEU A 193 2.15 -24.36 8.93
CA LEU A 193 1.67 -25.71 9.23
C LEU A 193 2.26 -26.17 10.55
N THR A 194 1.42 -26.45 11.53
CA THR A 194 1.83 -27.15 12.75
C THR A 194 1.92 -28.65 12.48
N GLN A 195 2.74 -29.39 13.27
CA GLN A 195 2.86 -30.83 13.11
C GLN A 195 1.51 -31.53 13.18
N ALA A 196 0.62 -31.07 14.07
CA ALA A 196 -0.74 -31.62 14.17
C ALA A 196 -1.57 -31.47 12.88
N ILE A 197 -1.41 -30.36 12.14
CA ILE A 197 -2.07 -30.19 10.84
C ILE A 197 -1.43 -31.09 9.79
N VAL A 198 -0.09 -31.21 9.80
CA VAL A 198 0.64 -32.08 8.87
C VAL A 198 0.21 -33.55 9.06
N ASP A 199 0.08 -34.01 10.31
CA ASP A 199 -0.34 -35.37 10.63
C ASP A 199 -1.76 -35.63 10.14
N GLN A 200 -2.69 -34.66 10.27
CA GLN A 200 -4.06 -34.78 9.77
C GLN A 200 -4.20 -34.77 8.23
N LEU A 201 -3.22 -34.22 7.52
CA LEU A 201 -3.21 -34.20 6.05
C LEU A 201 -2.54 -35.45 5.45
N ALA A 202 -1.85 -36.24 6.27
CA ALA A 202 -1.18 -37.47 5.86
C ALA A 202 -2.07 -38.74 5.96
N ASP A 203 -3.22 -38.61 6.62
CA ASP A 203 -4.28 -39.63 6.73
C ASP A 203 -5.32 -39.45 5.59
#